data_781df8fc9a21c284660a4870e539c05f
#
_entry.id   781df8fc9a21c284660a4870e539c05f
#
_cell.length_a   1.000
_cell.length_b   1.000
_cell.length_c   1.000
_cell.angle_alpha   90.00
_cell.angle_beta   90.00
_cell.angle_gamma   90.00
#
_symmetry.space_group_name_H-M   'P 1'
#
loop_
_entity.id
_entity.type
_entity.pdbx_description
1 polymer ?
#
loop_
_entity_poly.entity_id
_entity_poly.type
_entity_poly.pdbx_seq_one_letter_code
_entity_poly.pdbx_strand_id
1 'polypeptide(L)'
;MPANHFIDKKAKLIVTTWEGDAVDIEFIEAITKYQRDIQLNPEYIEYNEVANFCKITSIKLTPKGLKRIGRIASKTDQHKSNSKLALVVSSGTAFNLARIYASFRNLQNDTNKEIRIFKDEVEAMGWAQDKA
;
A
#
# COMPACT_ATOMS: atom_id res chain seq x y z
N MET A 1 -0.51 -9.56 12.08
CA MET A 1 -0.11 -8.15 11.96
C MET A 1 -1.34 -7.30 11.72
N PRO A 2 -1.73 -6.50 12.70
CA PRO A 2 -2.93 -5.70 12.51
C PRO A 2 -2.71 -4.54 11.54
N ALA A 3 -3.72 -4.30 10.74
CA ALA A 3 -3.76 -3.17 9.83
C ALA A 3 -5.04 -2.39 10.12
N ASN A 4 -4.91 -1.10 10.33
CA ASN A 4 -6.04 -0.22 10.57
C ASN A 4 -6.25 0.67 9.35
N HIS A 5 -7.46 0.63 8.80
CA HIS A 5 -7.81 1.44 7.65
C HIS A 5 -8.69 2.60 8.08
N PHE A 6 -8.31 3.79 7.67
CA PHE A 6 -9.12 4.99 7.81
C PHE A 6 -9.50 5.47 6.42
N ILE A 7 -10.79 5.61 6.17
CA ILE A 7 -11.30 6.02 4.86
C ILE A 7 -11.90 7.40 4.98
N ASP A 8 -11.32 8.36 4.25
CA ASP A 8 -11.81 9.73 4.18
C ASP A 8 -12.51 9.90 2.82
N LYS A 9 -13.80 9.80 2.82
CA LYS A 9 -14.59 9.90 1.59
C LYS A 9 -14.56 11.29 0.98
N LYS A 10 -14.37 12.29 1.81
CA LYS A 10 -14.33 13.69 1.35
C LYS A 10 -13.04 13.95 0.59
N ALA A 11 -11.93 13.48 1.10
CA ALA A 11 -10.63 13.62 0.46
C ALA A 11 -10.37 12.51 -0.56
N LYS A 12 -11.21 11.49 -0.61
CA LYS A 12 -11.02 10.28 -1.44
C LYS A 12 -9.66 9.65 -1.15
N LEU A 13 -9.42 9.40 0.12
CA LEU A 13 -8.14 8.91 0.61
C LEU A 13 -8.34 7.75 1.56
N ILE A 14 -7.50 6.73 1.43
CA ILE A 14 -7.45 5.60 2.35
C ILE A 14 -6.10 5.61 3.03
N VAL A 15 -6.10 5.66 4.36
CA VAL A 15 -4.86 5.61 5.14
C VAL A 15 -4.83 4.29 5.88
N THR A 16 -3.83 3.47 5.61
CA THR A 16 -3.65 2.18 6.28
C THR A 16 -2.42 2.26 7.16
N THR A 17 -2.57 1.97 8.44
CA THR A 17 -1.47 1.90 9.39
C THR A 17 -1.21 0.44 9.73
N TRP A 18 0.02 -0.01 9.48
CA TRP A 18 0.47 -1.38 9.78
C TRP A 18 1.26 -1.38 11.06
N GLU A 19 0.99 -2.34 11.95
CA GLU A 19 1.62 -2.42 13.26
C GLU A 19 2.12 -3.83 13.53
N GLY A 20 3.11 -3.96 14.41
CA GLY A 20 3.63 -5.24 14.88
C GLY A 20 4.63 -5.88 13.92
N ASP A 21 4.73 -7.20 13.97
CA ASP A 21 5.70 -7.94 13.18
C ASP A 21 5.19 -8.14 11.75
N ALA A 22 6.03 -7.83 10.78
CA ALA A 22 5.70 -8.03 9.37
C ALA A 22 6.19 -9.41 8.93
N VAL A 23 5.24 -10.35 8.83
CA VAL A 23 5.49 -11.74 8.41
C VAL A 23 4.65 -12.01 7.17
N ASP A 24 5.22 -12.72 6.20
CA ASP A 24 4.59 -12.94 4.89
C ASP A 24 3.12 -13.38 5.01
N ILE A 25 2.85 -14.44 5.77
CA ILE A 25 1.52 -15.02 5.82
C ILE A 25 0.48 -14.08 6.42
N GLU A 26 0.85 -13.37 7.48
CA GLU A 26 -0.07 -12.42 8.12
C GLU A 26 -0.34 -11.21 7.22
N PHE A 27 0.70 -10.76 6.52
CA PHE A 27 0.56 -9.63 5.60
C PHE A 27 -0.33 -10.04 4.42
N ILE A 28 -0.13 -11.25 3.89
CA ILE A 28 -0.94 -11.76 2.78
C ILE A 28 -2.40 -11.88 3.18
N GLU A 29 -2.69 -12.36 4.38
CA GLU A 29 -4.06 -12.44 4.88
C GLU A 29 -4.71 -11.06 4.99
N ALA A 30 -3.97 -10.09 5.53
CA ALA A 30 -4.47 -8.73 5.71
C ALA A 30 -4.75 -8.05 4.37
N ILE A 31 -3.83 -8.20 3.41
CA ILE A 31 -4.00 -7.56 2.10
C ILE A 31 -5.12 -8.23 1.30
N THR A 32 -5.32 -9.53 1.47
CA THR A 32 -6.41 -10.26 0.83
C THR A 32 -7.75 -9.74 1.33
N LYS A 33 -7.87 -9.57 2.65
CA LYS A 33 -9.08 -9.02 3.26
C LYS A 33 -9.33 -7.61 2.76
N TYR A 34 -8.29 -6.78 2.71
CA TYR A 34 -8.39 -5.41 2.24
C TYR A 34 -8.89 -5.36 0.80
N GLN A 35 -8.35 -6.21 -0.07
CA GLN A 35 -8.77 -6.28 -1.47
C GLN A 35 -10.24 -6.68 -1.60
N ARG A 36 -10.70 -7.57 -0.73
CA ARG A 36 -12.10 -7.96 -0.72
C ARG A 36 -12.99 -6.77 -0.35
N ASP A 37 -12.59 -5.98 0.64
CA ASP A 37 -13.34 -4.80 1.04
C ASP A 37 -13.40 -3.77 -0.10
N ILE A 38 -12.30 -3.59 -0.82
CA ILE A 38 -12.25 -2.71 -1.99
C ILE A 38 -13.20 -3.20 -3.08
N GLN A 39 -13.24 -4.51 -3.34
CA GLN A 39 -14.11 -5.07 -4.37
C GLN A 39 -15.60 -4.91 -4.02
N LEU A 40 -15.91 -4.94 -2.72
CA LEU A 40 -17.29 -4.71 -2.26
C LEU A 40 -17.70 -3.25 -2.30
N ASN A 41 -16.72 -2.34 -2.39
CA ASN A 41 -16.94 -0.90 -2.46
C ASN A 41 -16.14 -0.34 -3.63
N PRO A 42 -16.59 -0.54 -4.87
CA PRO A 42 -15.79 -0.20 -6.06
C PRO A 42 -15.35 1.26 -6.13
N GLU A 43 -16.06 2.16 -5.44
CA GLU A 43 -15.68 3.58 -5.39
C GLU A 43 -14.28 3.79 -4.81
N TYR A 44 -13.81 2.88 -3.92
CA TYR A 44 -12.51 2.99 -3.28
C TYR A 44 -11.35 2.69 -4.23
N ILE A 45 -11.60 2.07 -5.36
CA ILE A 45 -10.55 1.73 -6.34
C ILE A 45 -9.87 3.00 -6.84
N GLU A 46 -10.59 4.09 -6.94
CA GLU A 46 -10.06 5.36 -7.42
C GLU A 46 -9.47 6.25 -6.33
N TYR A 47 -9.58 5.83 -5.07
CA TYR A 47 -9.04 6.60 -3.97
C TYR A 47 -7.51 6.49 -3.94
N ASN A 48 -6.86 7.58 -3.56
CA ASN A 48 -5.43 7.55 -3.27
C ASN A 48 -5.20 6.86 -1.93
N GLU A 49 -4.04 6.26 -1.76
CA GLU A 49 -3.73 5.48 -0.57
C GLU A 49 -2.41 5.92 0.06
N VAL A 50 -2.38 5.92 1.39
CA VAL A 50 -1.16 6.06 2.17
C VAL A 50 -1.04 4.83 3.04
N ALA A 51 0.01 4.05 2.85
CA ALA A 51 0.30 2.88 3.66
C ALA A 51 1.48 3.20 4.58
N ASN A 52 1.21 3.31 5.87
CA ASN A 52 2.20 3.69 6.87
C ASN A 52 2.73 2.46 7.58
N PHE A 53 4.03 2.21 7.47
CA PHE A 53 4.72 1.07 8.08
C PHE A 53 5.62 1.50 9.23
N CYS A 54 5.52 2.73 9.71
CA CYS A 54 6.42 3.24 10.76
C CYS A 54 6.22 2.57 12.12
N LYS A 55 5.08 1.92 12.33
CA LYS A 55 4.79 1.21 13.59
C LYS A 55 5.11 -0.28 13.54
N ILE A 56 5.75 -0.73 12.47
CA ILE A 56 6.20 -2.12 12.38
C ILE A 56 7.42 -2.29 13.27
N THR A 57 7.40 -3.33 14.11
CA THR A 57 8.45 -3.59 15.09
C THR A 57 9.53 -4.54 14.59
N SER A 58 9.18 -5.45 13.68
CA SER A 58 10.17 -6.31 13.04
C SER A 58 9.71 -6.66 11.64
N ILE A 59 10.68 -6.96 10.75
CA ILE A 59 10.39 -7.26 9.37
C ILE A 59 10.98 -8.62 9.03
N LYS A 60 10.10 -9.58 8.73
CA LYS A 60 10.46 -10.94 8.31
C LYS A 60 9.83 -11.26 6.96
N LEU A 61 9.63 -10.24 6.14
CA LEU A 61 9.11 -10.40 4.78
C LEU A 61 10.20 -10.91 3.87
N THR A 62 9.84 -11.84 2.97
CA THR A 62 10.75 -12.37 1.98
C THR A 62 10.45 -11.76 0.61
N PRO A 63 11.43 -11.75 -0.33
CA PRO A 63 11.16 -11.28 -1.70
C PRO A 63 10.02 -12.05 -2.35
N LYS A 64 9.92 -13.36 -2.12
CA LYS A 64 8.85 -14.19 -2.64
C LYS A 64 7.49 -13.75 -2.08
N GLY A 65 7.44 -13.48 -0.78
CA GLY A 65 6.24 -12.97 -0.11
C GLY A 65 5.82 -11.61 -0.65
N LEU A 66 6.78 -10.70 -0.84
CA LEU A 66 6.50 -9.38 -1.39
C LEU A 66 5.93 -9.47 -2.80
N LYS A 67 6.46 -10.38 -3.62
CA LYS A 67 5.95 -10.59 -4.97
C LYS A 67 4.49 -11.05 -4.94
N ARG A 68 4.18 -11.98 -4.04
CA ARG A 68 2.80 -12.47 -3.87
C ARG A 68 1.86 -11.38 -3.40
N ILE A 69 2.31 -10.58 -2.43
CA ILE A 69 1.55 -9.43 -1.93
C ILE A 69 1.25 -8.46 -3.07
N GLY A 70 2.25 -8.18 -3.91
CA GLY A 70 2.09 -7.31 -5.06
C GLY A 70 1.07 -7.81 -6.05
N ARG A 71 1.05 -9.12 -6.30
CA ARG A 71 0.05 -9.72 -7.19
C ARG A 71 -1.37 -9.56 -6.66
N ILE A 72 -1.55 -9.77 -5.35
CA ILE A 72 -2.85 -9.60 -4.72
C ILE A 72 -3.29 -8.15 -4.78
N ALA A 73 -2.40 -7.22 -4.42
CA ALA A 73 -2.71 -5.80 -4.41
C ALA A 73 -3.04 -5.28 -5.80
N SER A 74 -2.39 -5.79 -6.85
CA SER A 74 -2.59 -5.31 -8.21
C SER A 74 -3.90 -5.77 -8.84
N LYS A 75 -4.66 -6.64 -8.21
CA LYS A 75 -5.94 -7.09 -8.75
C LYS A 75 -6.92 -5.95 -9.00
N THR A 76 -6.87 -4.92 -8.18
CA THR A 76 -7.74 -3.74 -8.34
C THR A 76 -7.17 -2.72 -9.32
N ASP A 77 -5.89 -2.84 -9.66
CA ASP A 77 -5.24 -1.90 -10.60
C ASP A 77 -5.75 -2.06 -12.03
N GLN A 78 -6.39 -3.20 -12.33
CA GLN A 78 -6.92 -3.48 -13.65
C GLN A 78 -8.01 -2.54 -14.09
N HIS A 79 -8.53 -1.73 -13.18
CA HIS A 79 -9.59 -0.77 -13.48
C HIS A 79 -9.07 0.58 -13.98
N LYS A 80 -7.78 0.66 -14.31
CA LYS A 80 -7.16 1.84 -14.93
C LYS A 80 -7.39 3.13 -14.14
N SER A 81 -7.36 3.05 -12.83
CA SER A 81 -7.46 4.27 -12.03
C SER A 81 -6.11 5.00 -12.03
N ASN A 82 -6.16 6.33 -12.00
CA ASN A 82 -4.96 7.16 -11.90
C ASN A 82 -4.63 7.47 -10.45
N SER A 83 -4.89 6.53 -9.56
CA SER A 83 -4.68 6.73 -8.13
C SER A 83 -3.20 6.65 -7.76
N LYS A 84 -2.89 7.19 -6.58
CA LYS A 84 -1.55 7.22 -6.02
C LYS A 84 -1.48 6.31 -4.81
N LEU A 85 -0.32 5.69 -4.61
CA LEU A 85 -0.03 4.92 -3.40
C LEU A 85 1.28 5.43 -2.80
N ALA A 86 1.20 5.99 -1.61
CA ALA A 86 2.36 6.45 -0.85
C ALA A 86 2.72 5.39 0.18
N LEU A 87 3.97 4.93 0.17
CA LEU A 87 4.50 3.99 1.16
C LEU A 87 5.38 4.77 2.13
N VAL A 88 5.00 4.78 3.42
CA VAL A 88 5.76 5.50 4.44
C VAL A 88 6.55 4.51 5.28
N VAL A 89 7.85 4.68 5.32
CA VAL A 89 8.77 3.76 6.00
C VAL A 89 9.77 4.55 6.84
N SER A 90 10.19 3.98 7.98
CA SER A 90 11.08 4.67 8.91
C SER A 90 12.49 4.07 9.00
N SER A 91 12.69 2.85 8.49
CA SER A 91 13.99 2.19 8.57
C SER A 91 14.58 1.91 7.21
N GLY A 92 15.91 1.71 7.15
CA GLY A 92 16.59 1.36 5.90
C GLY A 92 16.14 0.02 5.35
N THR A 93 15.89 -0.96 6.23
CA THR A 93 15.37 -2.27 5.83
C THR A 93 13.99 -2.13 5.21
N ALA A 94 13.09 -1.38 5.86
CA ALA A 94 11.76 -1.15 5.33
C ALA A 94 11.81 -0.41 4.01
N PHE A 95 12.72 0.55 3.88
CA PHE A 95 12.91 1.30 2.64
C PHE A 95 13.29 0.37 1.49
N ASN A 96 14.24 -0.52 1.72
CA ASN A 96 14.66 -1.46 0.69
C ASN A 96 13.55 -2.41 0.27
N LEU A 97 12.76 -2.90 1.24
CA LEU A 97 11.62 -3.76 0.94
C LEU A 97 10.54 -3.02 0.17
N ALA A 98 10.31 -1.75 0.50
CA ALA A 98 9.34 -0.92 -0.23
C ALA A 98 9.77 -0.72 -1.68
N ARG A 99 11.08 -0.54 -1.93
CA ARG A 99 11.60 -0.42 -3.29
C ARG A 99 11.40 -1.71 -4.08
N ILE A 100 11.64 -2.86 -3.46
CA ILE A 100 11.42 -4.15 -4.09
C ILE A 100 9.93 -4.32 -4.41
N TYR A 101 9.06 -4.00 -3.47
CA TYR A 101 7.62 -4.08 -3.66
C TYR A 101 7.15 -3.19 -4.81
N ALA A 102 7.59 -1.94 -4.83
CA ALA A 102 7.23 -1.00 -5.89
C ALA A 102 7.67 -1.52 -7.27
N SER A 103 8.87 -2.12 -7.34
CA SER A 103 9.36 -2.70 -8.59
C SER A 103 8.47 -3.84 -9.06
N PHE A 104 8.04 -4.72 -8.15
CA PHE A 104 7.14 -5.82 -8.50
C PHE A 104 5.79 -5.29 -9.01
N ARG A 105 5.24 -4.25 -8.37
CA ARG A 105 3.98 -3.66 -8.80
C ARG A 105 4.10 -3.05 -10.21
N ASN A 106 5.19 -2.38 -10.49
CA ASN A 106 5.41 -1.75 -11.79
C ASN A 106 5.56 -2.78 -12.91
N LEU A 107 6.10 -3.97 -12.60
CA LEU A 107 6.26 -5.04 -13.59
C LEU A 107 4.94 -5.72 -13.94
N GLN A 108 3.94 -5.57 -13.10
CA GLN A 108 2.66 -6.24 -13.34
C GLN A 108 1.68 -5.42 -14.16
N ASN A 109 2.07 -4.40 -14.69
CA ASN A 109 1.64 -3.78 -15.53
C ASN A 109 0.82 -3.08 -16.14
N ASP A 110 -0.02 -2.79 -16.55
CA ASP A 110 -1.02 -1.94 -17.15
C ASP A 110 -1.72 -1.06 -16.12
N THR A 111 -1.09 -0.87 -15.00
CA THR A 111 -1.63 -0.01 -13.96
C THR A 111 -1.19 1.42 -14.20
N ASN A 112 -2.10 2.37 -13.96
CA ASN A 112 -1.78 3.79 -13.93
C ASN A 112 -1.52 4.26 -12.50
N LYS A 113 -1.44 3.34 -11.54
CA LYS A 113 -1.18 3.67 -10.16
C LYS A 113 0.26 4.09 -9.97
N GLU A 114 0.46 5.32 -9.48
CA GLU A 114 1.79 5.82 -9.18
C GLU A 114 2.16 5.49 -7.75
N ILE A 115 3.33 4.89 -7.54
CA ILE A 115 3.79 4.45 -6.23
C ILE A 115 5.05 5.23 -5.87
N ARG A 116 5.03 5.89 -4.71
CA ARG A 116 6.19 6.61 -4.16
C ARG A 116 6.46 6.20 -2.73
N ILE A 117 7.73 6.30 -2.34
CA ILE A 117 8.20 5.94 -1.01
C ILE A 117 8.61 7.20 -0.27
N PHE A 118 8.10 7.34 0.96
CA PHE A 118 8.38 8.50 1.82
C PHE A 118 8.92 8.04 3.16
N LYS A 119 9.70 8.90 3.79
CA LYS A 119 10.16 8.69 5.17
C LYS A 119 9.36 9.53 6.16
N ASP A 120 8.53 10.43 5.66
CA ASP A 120 7.73 11.35 6.45
C ASP A 120 6.26 11.24 6.04
N GLU A 121 5.40 10.97 7.03
CA GLU A 121 3.97 10.82 6.78
C GLU A 121 3.33 12.12 6.27
N VAL A 122 3.80 13.28 6.77
CA VAL A 122 3.26 14.57 6.34
C VAL A 122 3.52 14.79 4.84
N GLU A 123 4.71 14.48 4.37
CA GLU A 123 5.03 14.57 2.94
C GLU A 123 4.20 13.60 2.12
N ALA A 124 4.02 12.38 2.64
CA ALA A 124 3.23 11.36 1.95
C ALA A 124 1.78 11.79 1.82
N MET A 125 1.21 12.31 2.90
CA MET A 125 -0.17 12.79 2.90
C MET A 125 -0.35 13.96 1.93
N GLY A 126 0.61 14.89 1.92
CA GLY A 126 0.57 16.02 0.98
C GLY A 126 0.58 15.57 -0.46
N TRP A 127 1.47 14.64 -0.79
CA TRP A 127 1.54 14.10 -2.15
C TRP A 127 0.28 13.33 -2.54
N ALA A 128 -0.24 12.51 -1.63
CA ALA A 128 -1.44 11.71 -1.92
C ALA A 128 -2.69 12.57 -2.09
N GLN A 129 -2.73 13.74 -1.48
CA GLN A 129 -3.85 14.66 -1.57
C GLN A 129 -3.66 15.75 -2.60
N ASP A 130 -2.51 15.79 -3.25
CA ASP A 130 -2.24 16.80 -4.27
C ASP A 130 -3.16 16.60 -5.46
N LYS A 131 -3.88 17.66 -5.81
CA LYS A 131 -4.86 17.65 -6.89
C LYS A 131 -4.34 18.29 -8.18
N ALA A 132 -3.11 18.75 -8.13
CA ALA A 132 -2.50 19.44 -9.29
C ALA A 132 -2.20 18.49 -10.43
#